data_8265c344c402bd9e4879ccf6270531f6
#
_entry.id   8265c344c402bd9e4879ccf6270531f6
#
_cell.length_a   1.000
_cell.length_b   1.000
_cell.length_c   1.000
_cell.angle_alpha   90.00
_cell.angle_beta   90.00
_cell.angle_gamma   90.00
#
_symmetry.space_group_name_H-M   'P 1'
#
loop_
_entity.id
_entity.type
_entity.pdbx_description
1 polymer ?
#
loop_
_entity_poly.entity_id
_entity_poly.type
_entity_poly.pdbx_seq_one_letter_code
_entity_poly.pdbx_strand_id
1 'polypeptide(L)'
;MWSVGCILAELLGRTPVFPGSDYVDQLARIHKVLGNPPESIRASVGSERAKEHLEAMGDSPGIPWSHIYPDAPEQALDLLSRMLQWDPQKRITAGEALSLPWLRRYREASFSAKTAQPFTRFDDLE
;
A
#
# COMPACT_ATOMS: atom_id res chain seq x y z
N MET A 1 3.83 5.30 -1.72
CA MET A 1 2.37 5.00 -1.85
C MET A 1 1.86 3.96 -0.86
N TRP A 2 2.68 3.00 -0.40
CA TRP A 2 2.27 2.05 0.63
C TRP A 2 1.77 2.74 1.90
N SER A 3 2.56 3.66 2.45
CA SER A 3 2.19 4.41 3.66
C SER A 3 0.93 5.24 3.47
N VAL A 4 0.75 5.83 2.29
CA VAL A 4 -0.49 6.58 1.96
C VAL A 4 -1.69 5.64 1.95
N GLY A 5 -1.53 4.43 1.43
CA GLY A 5 -2.57 3.40 1.46
C GLY A 5 -2.95 2.99 2.89
N CYS A 6 -1.95 2.83 3.77
CA CYS A 6 -2.21 2.55 5.19
C CYS A 6 -2.96 3.69 5.89
N ILE A 7 -2.65 4.94 5.55
CA ILE A 7 -3.38 6.11 6.07
C ILE A 7 -4.82 6.13 5.55
N LEU A 8 -5.02 5.87 4.26
CA LEU A 8 -6.37 5.76 3.70
C LEU A 8 -7.19 4.69 4.41
N ALA A 9 -6.61 3.51 4.62
CA ALA A 9 -7.26 2.43 5.34
C ALA A 9 -7.64 2.83 6.77
N GLU A 10 -6.76 3.53 7.48
CA GLU A 10 -7.03 4.01 8.83
C GLU A 10 -8.15 5.06 8.84
N LEU A 11 -8.22 5.94 7.84
CA LEU A 11 -9.33 6.87 7.68
C LEU A 11 -10.66 6.16 7.45
N LEU A 12 -10.67 5.07 6.70
CA LEU A 12 -11.88 4.29 6.43
C LEU A 12 -12.33 3.48 7.65
N GLY A 13 -11.40 2.89 8.38
CA GLY A 13 -11.69 1.98 9.49
C GLY A 13 -11.49 2.56 10.88
N ARG A 14 -10.94 3.75 11.00
CA ARG A 14 -10.62 4.46 12.26
C ARG A 14 -9.58 3.77 13.15
N THR A 15 -8.97 2.70 12.66
CA THR A 15 -7.90 1.97 13.34
C THR A 15 -6.83 1.60 12.34
N PRO A 16 -5.56 1.45 12.77
CA PRO A 16 -4.50 1.00 11.87
C PRO A 16 -4.83 -0.33 11.20
N VAL A 17 -4.57 -0.44 9.91
CA VAL A 17 -4.86 -1.67 9.15
C VAL A 17 -3.92 -2.82 9.49
N PHE A 18 -2.66 -2.50 9.77
CA PHE A 18 -1.62 -3.47 10.11
C PHE A 18 -0.93 -3.11 11.43
N PRO A 19 -1.62 -3.28 12.58
CA PRO A 19 -1.07 -2.88 13.89
C PRO A 19 -0.12 -3.94 14.45
N GLY A 20 0.99 -4.21 13.75
CA GLY A 20 1.98 -5.19 14.16
C GLY A 20 2.79 -4.73 15.37
N SER A 21 3.07 -5.66 16.29
CA SER A 21 3.88 -5.42 17.48
C SER A 21 5.38 -5.51 17.22
N ASP A 22 5.76 -6.25 16.19
CA ASP A 22 7.13 -6.40 15.72
C ASP A 22 7.14 -6.67 14.21
N TYR A 23 8.33 -6.86 13.63
CA TYR A 23 8.49 -7.09 12.20
C TYR A 23 7.76 -8.36 11.72
N VAL A 24 7.84 -9.45 12.49
CA VAL A 24 7.22 -10.73 12.13
C VAL A 24 5.70 -10.65 12.21
N ASP A 25 5.17 -10.07 13.28
CA ASP A 25 3.74 -9.84 13.44
C ASP A 25 3.19 -8.92 12.34
N GLN A 26 3.93 -7.87 12.01
CA GLN A 26 3.58 -6.95 10.92
C GLN A 26 3.44 -7.71 9.59
N LEU A 27 4.42 -8.54 9.26
CA LEU A 27 4.42 -9.32 8.03
C LEU A 27 3.26 -10.33 8.01
N ALA A 28 2.97 -10.98 9.13
CA ALA A 28 1.86 -11.91 9.27
C ALA A 28 0.49 -11.23 9.04
N ARG A 29 0.32 -10.03 9.55
CA ARG A 29 -0.92 -9.24 9.36
C ARG A 29 -1.12 -8.82 7.91
N ILE A 30 -0.06 -8.42 7.23
CA ILE A 30 -0.09 -8.09 5.80
C ILE A 30 -0.44 -9.34 4.98
N HIS A 31 0.19 -10.47 5.27
CA HIS A 31 -0.05 -11.75 4.60
C HIS A 31 -1.51 -12.21 4.75
N LYS A 32 -2.08 -12.05 5.93
CA LYS A 32 -3.49 -12.40 6.18
C LYS A 32 -4.45 -11.60 5.32
N VAL A 33 -4.19 -10.31 5.15
CA VAL A 33 -5.09 -9.40 4.41
C VAL A 33 -4.84 -9.46 2.90
N LEU A 34 -3.59 -9.34 2.46
CA LEU A 34 -3.25 -9.32 1.03
C LEU A 34 -3.18 -10.71 0.39
N GLY A 35 -3.08 -11.76 1.20
CA GLY A 35 -2.85 -13.10 0.70
C GLY A 35 -1.39 -13.37 0.40
N ASN A 36 -1.12 -14.46 -0.30
CA ASN A 36 0.24 -14.87 -0.62
C ASN A 36 0.97 -13.83 -1.48
N PRO A 37 2.20 -13.46 -1.13
CA PRO A 37 3.00 -12.62 -2.01
C PRO A 37 3.30 -13.36 -3.32
N PRO A 38 3.41 -12.65 -4.45
CA PRO A 38 3.82 -13.24 -5.72
C PRO A 38 5.20 -13.91 -5.61
N GLU A 39 5.46 -14.92 -6.42
CA GLU A 39 6.75 -15.63 -6.43
C GLU A 39 7.93 -14.67 -6.70
N SER A 40 7.74 -13.70 -7.59
CA SER A 40 8.74 -12.66 -7.87
C SER A 40 9.14 -11.87 -6.62
N ILE A 41 8.18 -11.62 -5.72
CA ILE A 41 8.44 -10.92 -4.46
C ILE A 41 9.13 -11.85 -3.46
N ARG A 42 8.70 -13.10 -3.36
CA ARG A 42 9.38 -14.11 -2.53
C ARG A 42 10.84 -14.29 -2.94
N ALA A 43 11.10 -14.39 -4.24
CA ALA A 43 12.44 -14.53 -4.78
C ALA A 43 13.33 -13.30 -4.54
N SER A 44 12.74 -12.10 -4.45
CA SER A 44 13.47 -10.84 -4.22
C SER A 44 13.88 -10.61 -2.76
N VAL A 45 13.34 -11.40 -1.83
CA VAL A 45 13.69 -11.27 -0.41
C VAL A 45 15.12 -11.70 -0.20
N GLY A 46 15.97 -10.78 0.24
CA GLY A 46 17.41 -11.03 0.41
C GLY A 46 17.79 -11.75 1.69
N SER A 47 16.89 -11.79 2.68
CA SER A 47 17.13 -12.40 3.97
C SER A 47 16.55 -13.81 4.02
N GLU A 48 17.39 -14.82 4.32
CA GLU A 48 16.93 -16.19 4.52
C GLU A 48 15.91 -16.29 5.67
N ARG A 49 16.13 -15.54 6.74
CA ARG A 49 15.21 -15.49 7.88
C ARG A 49 13.83 -14.98 7.49
N ALA A 50 13.77 -13.95 6.66
CA ALA A 50 12.50 -13.42 6.15
C ALA A 50 11.80 -14.44 5.24
N LYS A 51 12.55 -15.16 4.39
CA LYS A 51 11.99 -16.23 3.57
C LYS A 51 11.40 -17.35 4.41
N GLU A 52 12.13 -17.78 5.43
CA GLU A 52 11.66 -18.81 6.38
C GLU A 52 10.35 -18.40 7.06
N HIS A 53 10.23 -17.13 7.46
CA HIS A 53 9.01 -16.61 8.05
C HIS A 53 7.83 -16.59 7.04
N LEU A 54 8.08 -16.21 5.80
CA LEU A 54 7.06 -16.25 4.74
C LEU A 54 6.59 -17.68 4.47
N GLU A 55 7.50 -18.63 4.41
CA GLU A 55 7.17 -20.05 4.23
C GLU A 55 6.38 -20.62 5.40
N ALA A 56 6.77 -20.26 6.63
CA ALA A 56 6.11 -20.73 7.85
C ALA A 56 4.67 -20.23 8.01
N MET A 57 4.32 -19.10 7.38
CA MET A 57 2.95 -18.57 7.43
C MET A 57 1.94 -19.40 6.62
N GLY A 58 2.40 -20.29 5.73
CA GLY A 58 1.53 -21.11 4.90
C GLY A 58 0.74 -20.31 3.87
N ASP A 59 -0.34 -20.88 3.39
CA ASP A 59 -1.20 -20.26 2.39
C ASP A 59 -2.24 -19.34 3.02
N SER A 60 -2.44 -18.20 2.38
CA SER A 60 -3.48 -17.23 2.73
C SER A 60 -4.23 -16.81 1.46
N PRO A 61 -5.56 -16.92 1.43
CA PRO A 61 -6.35 -16.44 0.30
C PRO A 61 -6.51 -14.91 0.30
N GLY A 62 -6.11 -14.25 1.39
CA GLY A 62 -6.39 -12.84 1.60
C GLY A 62 -7.83 -12.58 2.04
N ILE A 63 -8.10 -11.34 2.37
CA ILE A 63 -9.43 -10.87 2.77
C ILE A 63 -9.81 -9.71 1.84
N PRO A 64 -10.96 -9.80 1.13
CA PRO A 64 -11.42 -8.68 0.31
C PRO A 64 -11.59 -7.40 1.13
N TRP A 65 -11.18 -6.27 0.57
CA TRP A 65 -11.30 -4.98 1.25
C TRP A 65 -12.74 -4.64 1.61
N SER A 66 -13.70 -5.08 0.79
CA SER A 66 -15.14 -4.92 1.07
C SER A 66 -15.62 -5.66 2.31
N HIS A 67 -14.92 -6.73 2.72
CA HIS A 67 -15.22 -7.43 3.98
C HIS A 67 -14.61 -6.74 5.19
N ILE A 68 -13.47 -6.07 5.01
CA ILE A 68 -12.80 -5.32 6.08
C ILE A 68 -13.50 -3.98 6.32
N TYR A 69 -13.87 -3.29 5.24
CA TYR A 69 -14.52 -1.97 5.27
C TYR A 69 -15.84 -2.00 4.48
N PRO A 70 -16.90 -2.66 5.01
CA PRO A 70 -18.14 -2.86 4.27
C PRO A 70 -18.91 -1.56 3.98
N ASP A 71 -18.68 -0.52 4.77
CA ASP A 71 -19.36 0.77 4.62
C ASP A 71 -18.59 1.79 3.76
N ALA A 72 -17.39 1.41 3.29
CA ALA A 72 -16.58 2.30 2.47
C ALA A 72 -17.09 2.39 1.04
N PRO A 73 -16.95 3.57 0.38
CA PRO A 73 -17.26 3.71 -1.04
C PRO A 73 -16.44 2.74 -1.90
N GLU A 74 -17.07 2.16 -2.91
CA GLU A 74 -16.41 1.22 -3.82
C GLU A 74 -15.14 1.81 -4.46
N GLN A 75 -15.20 3.08 -4.86
CA GLN A 75 -14.06 3.79 -5.44
C GLN A 75 -12.90 3.96 -4.45
N ALA A 76 -13.19 4.15 -3.16
CA ALA A 76 -12.17 4.19 -2.12
C ALA A 76 -11.48 2.84 -1.96
N LEU A 77 -12.24 1.74 -2.00
CA LEU A 77 -11.71 0.38 -1.91
C LEU A 77 -10.88 0.01 -3.14
N ASP A 78 -11.29 0.45 -4.33
CA ASP A 78 -10.51 0.27 -5.54
C ASP A 78 -9.15 0.97 -5.44
N LEU A 79 -9.14 2.23 -5.00
CA LEU A 79 -7.90 2.96 -4.78
C LEU A 79 -7.00 2.28 -3.74
N LEU A 80 -7.59 1.86 -2.62
CA LEU A 80 -6.88 1.16 -1.55
C LEU A 80 -6.20 -0.12 -2.06
N SER A 81 -6.92 -0.92 -2.85
CA SER A 81 -6.39 -2.16 -3.44
C SER A 81 -5.21 -1.90 -4.38
N ARG A 82 -5.20 -0.77 -5.07
CA ARG A 82 -4.11 -0.36 -5.96
C ARG A 82 -2.90 0.19 -5.20
N MET A 83 -3.11 0.74 -4.01
CA MET A 83 -2.04 1.25 -3.14
C MET A 83 -1.36 0.13 -2.34
N LEU A 84 -2.13 -0.82 -1.81
CA LEU A 84 -1.65 -1.88 -0.94
C LEU A 84 -1.39 -3.17 -1.75
N GLN A 85 -0.35 -3.12 -2.55
CA GLN A 85 0.16 -4.21 -3.36
C GLN A 85 1.51 -4.68 -2.80
N TRP A 86 1.74 -6.01 -2.76
CA TRP A 86 3.03 -6.59 -2.40
C TRP A 86 4.16 -6.07 -3.28
N ASP A 87 3.93 -6.06 -4.60
CA ASP A 87 4.92 -5.64 -5.58
C ASP A 87 4.91 -4.11 -5.72
N PRO A 88 6.00 -3.42 -5.36
CA PRO A 88 6.07 -1.97 -5.51
C PRO A 88 5.93 -1.50 -6.96
N GLN A 89 6.26 -2.34 -7.95
CA GLN A 89 6.09 -2.00 -9.36
C GLN A 89 4.63 -2.06 -9.84
N LYS A 90 3.80 -2.87 -9.18
CA LYS A 90 2.36 -2.96 -9.44
C LYS A 90 1.55 -1.93 -8.67
N ARG A 91 2.18 -1.30 -7.70
CA ARG A 91 1.54 -0.30 -6.84
C ARG A 91 1.30 0.98 -7.62
N ILE A 92 0.10 1.55 -7.47
CA ILE A 92 -0.26 2.80 -8.12
C ILE A 92 0.69 3.93 -7.73
N THR A 93 1.03 4.80 -8.69
CA THR A 93 1.79 6.02 -8.42
C THR A 93 0.86 7.14 -7.94
N ALA A 94 1.44 8.19 -7.33
CA ALA A 94 0.68 9.35 -6.90
C ALA A 94 -0.03 10.05 -8.07
N GLY A 95 0.67 10.18 -9.21
CA GLY A 95 0.10 10.78 -10.42
C GLY A 95 -1.08 9.98 -10.97
N GLU A 96 -0.95 8.65 -11.04
CA GLU A 96 -2.03 7.77 -11.47
C GLU A 96 -3.22 7.83 -10.50
N ALA A 97 -2.97 7.84 -9.19
CA ALA A 97 -4.01 7.94 -8.17
C ALA A 97 -4.83 9.24 -8.32
N LEU A 98 -4.14 10.37 -8.52
CA LEU A 98 -4.77 11.67 -8.73
C LEU A 98 -5.58 11.74 -10.04
N SER A 99 -5.31 10.89 -10.99
CA SER A 99 -6.02 10.80 -12.27
C SER A 99 -7.28 9.93 -12.20
N LEU A 100 -7.47 9.15 -11.13
CA LEU A 100 -8.68 8.36 -10.93
C LEU A 100 -9.89 9.28 -10.74
N PRO A 101 -11.08 8.91 -11.28
CA PRO A 101 -12.27 9.77 -11.22
C PRO A 101 -12.63 10.22 -9.81
N TRP A 102 -12.44 9.36 -8.82
CA TRP A 102 -12.79 9.66 -7.42
C TRP A 102 -11.98 10.81 -6.83
N LEU A 103 -10.67 10.90 -7.14
CA LEU A 103 -9.79 11.97 -6.66
C LEU A 103 -9.74 13.15 -7.61
N ARG A 104 -9.93 12.92 -8.91
CA ARG A 104 -9.83 13.97 -9.93
C ARG A 104 -10.78 15.14 -9.67
N ARG A 105 -11.96 14.87 -9.12
CA ARG A 105 -12.95 15.91 -8.77
C ARG A 105 -12.47 16.89 -7.69
N TYR A 106 -11.47 16.50 -6.89
CA TYR A 106 -10.89 17.35 -5.85
C TYR A 106 -9.60 18.03 -6.31
N ARG A 107 -9.15 17.72 -7.51
CA ARG A 107 -7.93 18.29 -8.06
C ARG A 107 -8.20 19.69 -8.62
N GLU A 108 -7.48 20.68 -8.11
CA GLU A 108 -7.52 22.02 -8.68
C GLU A 108 -6.83 22.06 -10.05
N ALA A 109 -7.38 22.85 -10.99
CA ALA A 109 -6.84 22.94 -12.35
C ALA A 109 -5.40 23.49 -12.39
N SER A 110 -5.03 24.31 -11.41
CA SER A 110 -3.68 24.89 -11.27
C SER A 110 -2.69 23.97 -10.56
N PHE A 111 -3.14 22.87 -9.98
CA PHE A 111 -2.28 21.95 -9.23
C PHE A 111 -1.36 21.17 -10.18
N SER A 112 -0.07 21.17 -9.87
CA SER A 112 0.92 20.32 -10.54
C SER A 112 1.48 19.30 -9.56
N ALA A 113 1.41 18.03 -9.94
CA ALA A 113 2.00 16.94 -9.17
C ALA A 113 3.53 16.83 -9.34
N LYS A 114 4.10 17.65 -10.22
CA LYS A 114 5.54 17.65 -10.49
C LYS A 114 6.19 18.89 -9.90
N THR A 115 7.30 18.69 -9.21
CA THR A 115 8.15 19.81 -8.77
C THR A 115 8.86 20.40 -9.99
N ALA A 116 9.10 21.72 -9.97
CA ALA A 116 9.85 22.39 -11.02
C ALA A 116 11.30 21.89 -11.12
N GLN A 117 11.87 21.52 -9.97
CA GLN A 117 13.20 20.94 -9.88
C GLN A 117 13.16 19.70 -8.98
N PRO A 118 13.68 18.56 -9.45
CA PRO A 118 13.79 17.39 -8.60
C PRO A 118 14.71 17.66 -7.41
N PHE A 119 14.31 17.20 -6.23
CA PHE A 119 15.19 17.22 -5.07
C PHE A 119 16.33 16.23 -5.29
N THR A 120 17.58 16.71 -5.22
CA THR A 120 18.77 15.90 -5.47
C THR A 120 19.48 15.49 -4.19
N ARG A 121 19.58 16.40 -3.21
CA ARG A 121 20.18 16.12 -1.90
C ARG A 121 19.88 17.24 -0.90
N PHE A 122 20.07 16.94 0.38
CA PHE A 122 19.80 17.90 1.46
C PHE A 122 20.74 19.11 1.46
N ASP A 123 21.97 18.94 0.95
CA ASP A 123 22.96 20.03 0.90
C ASP A 123 22.55 21.16 -0.06
N ASP A 124 21.56 20.95 -0.91
CA ASP A 124 21.05 21.94 -1.84
C ASP A 124 19.97 22.85 -1.21
N LEU A 125 19.73 22.73 0.11
CA LEU A 125 18.69 23.47 0.85
C LEU A 125 19.19 24.72 1.57
N GLU A 126 20.37 25.25 1.26
CA GLU A 126 20.89 26.50 1.83
C GLU A 126 20.19 27.74 1.23
#